data_8ad153393a576115bea879afbe64ea97
#
_entry.id   8ad153393a576115bea879afbe64ea97
#
_cell.length_a   1.000
_cell.length_b   1.000
_cell.length_c   1.000
_cell.angle_alpha   90.00
_cell.angle_beta   90.00
_cell.angle_gamma   90.00
#
_symmetry.space_group_name_H-M   'P 1'
#
loop_
_entity.id
_entity.type
_entity.pdbx_description
1 polymer ?
#
loop_
_entity_poly.entity_id
_entity_poly.type
_entity_poly.pdbx_seq_one_letter_code
_entity_poly.pdbx_strand_id
1 'polypeptide(L)'
;MATVEQYLDDAASYIGVSGDYNEFNRWYWCDLNGYDYNPGWAWCACFQSYVGVHDLDMPFTPSASAAAVANQGVRVADSEARAGDWVLFNWDGRQDFGWADHIGVVEWSDINGSGYFGTIEGNTGNSEVARCTRYNFGSYATAFFRPPYGEEPHKMPEQIPGSTVNNAGLYYQVHAENAGWFDTVRDGQTAGSVGYSCRMEALKINPPDGWELEVCVHIQDVGWKRYSGIKHGNDTVIGTTGESKRIEDIIIRTVKKPDNRKLYFRVHQQDYGWKSLTEEGFASGTDGMGIRLEAIQMQIQ
;
A
#
# COMPACT_ATOMS: atom_id res chain seq x y z
N MET A 1 -17.94 4.06 -1.24
CA MET A 1 -17.22 2.86 -1.71
C MET A 1 -16.55 2.21 -0.53
N ALA A 2 -16.47 0.89 -0.49
CA ALA A 2 -15.92 0.12 0.64
C ALA A 2 -14.43 0.40 0.87
N THR A 3 -14.00 0.40 2.13
CA THR A 3 -12.59 0.48 2.52
C THR A 3 -12.00 -0.92 2.72
N VAL A 4 -10.66 -1.02 2.79
CA VAL A 4 -9.96 -2.26 3.13
C VAL A 4 -10.41 -2.79 4.50
N GLU A 5 -10.53 -1.90 5.50
CA GLU A 5 -10.96 -2.26 6.86
C GLU A 5 -12.36 -2.85 6.86
N GLN A 6 -13.32 -2.19 6.18
CA GLN A 6 -14.68 -2.70 6.04
C GLN A 6 -14.71 -4.08 5.37
N TYR A 7 -13.94 -4.27 4.30
CA TYR A 7 -13.87 -5.56 3.62
C TYR A 7 -13.32 -6.67 4.51
N LEU A 8 -12.26 -6.40 5.25
CA LEU A 8 -11.64 -7.38 6.16
C LEU A 8 -12.53 -7.69 7.37
N ASP A 9 -13.17 -6.67 7.96
CA ASP A 9 -14.09 -6.84 9.07
C ASP A 9 -15.29 -7.69 8.66
N ASP A 10 -15.84 -7.42 7.47
CA ASP A 10 -16.98 -8.14 6.94
C ASP A 10 -16.61 -9.58 6.60
N ALA A 11 -15.50 -9.79 5.88
CA ALA A 11 -14.97 -11.13 5.63
C ALA A 11 -14.71 -11.91 6.92
N ALA A 12 -14.17 -11.25 7.95
CA ALA A 12 -13.90 -11.86 9.25
C ALA A 12 -15.16 -12.21 10.03
N SER A 13 -16.27 -11.51 9.80
CA SER A 13 -17.56 -11.79 10.46
C SER A 13 -18.13 -13.17 10.09
N TYR A 14 -17.73 -13.72 8.95
CA TYR A 14 -18.16 -15.02 8.44
C TYR A 14 -17.27 -16.20 8.88
N ILE A 15 -16.20 -15.96 9.64
CA ILE A 15 -15.31 -17.03 10.09
C ILE A 15 -16.11 -18.10 10.87
N GLY A 16 -15.95 -19.35 10.44
CA GLY A 16 -16.68 -20.50 10.98
C GLY A 16 -17.95 -20.88 10.21
N VAL A 17 -18.43 -20.06 9.26
CA VAL A 17 -19.45 -20.51 8.29
C VAL A 17 -18.86 -21.63 7.47
N SER A 18 -19.55 -22.75 7.38
CA SER A 18 -19.04 -24.00 6.79
C SER A 18 -20.07 -24.77 5.97
N GLY A 19 -19.56 -25.70 5.15
CA GLY A 19 -20.34 -26.55 4.26
C GLY A 19 -20.58 -25.93 2.89
N ASP A 20 -20.83 -26.80 1.90
CA ASP A 20 -20.90 -26.42 0.49
C ASP A 20 -22.24 -25.75 0.10
N TYR A 21 -23.29 -25.95 0.91
CA TYR A 21 -24.64 -25.39 0.66
C TYR A 21 -24.89 -24.09 1.44
N ASN A 22 -23.82 -23.32 1.69
CA ASN A 22 -23.85 -22.07 2.43
C ASN A 22 -24.55 -20.93 1.69
N GLU A 23 -24.66 -19.78 2.36
CA GLU A 23 -25.31 -18.57 1.82
C GLU A 23 -24.58 -17.96 0.63
N PHE A 24 -23.25 -18.03 0.56
CA PHE A 24 -22.44 -17.48 -0.53
C PHE A 24 -22.71 -18.22 -1.84
N ASN A 25 -22.73 -19.56 -1.79
CA ASN A 25 -23.08 -20.41 -2.92
C ASN A 25 -24.52 -20.22 -3.34
N ARG A 26 -25.45 -20.18 -2.37
CA ARG A 26 -26.86 -19.95 -2.64
C ARG A 26 -27.06 -18.60 -3.32
N TRP A 27 -26.54 -17.52 -2.77
CA TRP A 27 -26.66 -16.19 -3.34
C TRP A 27 -26.14 -16.16 -4.79
N TYR A 28 -24.94 -16.67 -5.03
CA TYR A 28 -24.35 -16.64 -6.35
C TYR A 28 -25.14 -17.47 -7.36
N TRP A 29 -25.45 -18.73 -7.06
CA TRP A 29 -26.08 -19.64 -8.03
C TRP A 29 -27.59 -19.45 -8.11
N CYS A 30 -28.29 -19.35 -7.00
CA CYS A 30 -29.75 -19.25 -7.01
C CYS A 30 -30.25 -17.83 -7.18
N ASP A 31 -29.81 -16.92 -6.31
CA ASP A 31 -30.42 -15.58 -6.26
C ASP A 31 -29.92 -14.70 -7.40
N LEU A 32 -28.65 -14.80 -7.80
CA LEU A 32 -28.04 -14.00 -8.84
C LEU A 32 -28.13 -14.65 -10.24
N ASN A 33 -27.89 -15.96 -10.34
CA ASN A 33 -27.85 -16.67 -11.63
C ASN A 33 -29.08 -17.55 -11.91
N GLY A 34 -30.09 -17.57 -11.04
CA GLY A 34 -31.40 -18.18 -11.28
C GLY A 34 -31.43 -19.71 -11.29
N TYR A 35 -30.48 -20.38 -10.63
CA TYR A 35 -30.51 -21.82 -10.45
C TYR A 35 -31.64 -22.20 -9.48
N ASP A 36 -32.38 -23.25 -9.80
CA ASP A 36 -33.47 -23.76 -8.95
C ASP A 36 -32.95 -24.42 -7.65
N TYR A 37 -31.67 -24.70 -7.56
CA TYR A 37 -31.03 -25.35 -6.41
C TYR A 37 -29.60 -24.84 -6.23
N ASN A 38 -29.09 -24.87 -4.97
CA ASN A 38 -27.69 -24.62 -4.67
C ASN A 38 -26.85 -25.86 -5.06
N PRO A 39 -25.89 -25.72 -6.03
CA PRO A 39 -25.14 -26.88 -6.52
C PRO A 39 -24.08 -27.40 -5.53
N GLY A 40 -23.72 -26.65 -4.48
CA GLY A 40 -22.67 -27.04 -3.54
C GLY A 40 -21.28 -27.12 -4.17
N TRP A 41 -21.00 -26.33 -5.19
CA TRP A 41 -19.69 -26.30 -5.84
C TRP A 41 -18.67 -25.49 -5.04
N ALA A 42 -17.38 -25.53 -5.46
CA ALA A 42 -16.33 -24.72 -4.83
C ALA A 42 -16.73 -23.24 -4.78
N TRP A 43 -16.60 -22.63 -3.61
CA TRP A 43 -17.21 -21.33 -3.32
C TRP A 43 -16.24 -20.25 -2.79
N CYS A 44 -14.93 -20.46 -2.92
CA CYS A 44 -13.94 -19.45 -2.52
C CYS A 44 -14.17 -18.11 -3.23
N ALA A 45 -14.45 -18.14 -4.54
CA ALA A 45 -14.74 -16.93 -5.32
C ALA A 45 -16.14 -16.37 -5.07
N CYS A 46 -17.14 -17.25 -4.80
CA CYS A 46 -18.47 -16.81 -4.39
C CYS A 46 -18.41 -16.05 -3.07
N PHE A 47 -17.60 -16.50 -2.11
CA PHE A 47 -17.37 -15.80 -0.84
C PHE A 47 -16.78 -14.40 -1.05
N GLN A 48 -15.68 -14.26 -1.81
CA GLN A 48 -15.10 -12.95 -2.09
C GLN A 48 -16.06 -12.02 -2.85
N SER A 49 -16.87 -12.60 -3.75
CA SER A 49 -17.92 -11.85 -4.46
C SER A 49 -19.05 -11.42 -3.54
N TYR A 50 -19.43 -12.25 -2.58
CA TYR A 50 -20.48 -11.96 -1.61
C TYR A 50 -20.07 -10.79 -0.72
N VAL A 51 -18.92 -10.89 -0.06
CA VAL A 51 -18.38 -9.81 0.79
C VAL A 51 -18.27 -8.50 0.01
N GLY A 52 -17.67 -8.53 -1.17
CA GLY A 52 -17.42 -7.30 -1.92
C GLY A 52 -18.68 -6.70 -2.54
N VAL A 53 -19.51 -7.51 -3.21
CA VAL A 53 -20.63 -6.97 -4.00
C VAL A 53 -21.95 -6.99 -3.23
N HIS A 54 -22.29 -8.10 -2.56
CA HIS A 54 -23.54 -8.21 -1.83
C HIS A 54 -23.56 -7.32 -0.58
N ASP A 55 -22.50 -7.36 0.22
CA ASP A 55 -22.48 -6.66 1.50
C ASP A 55 -21.97 -5.21 1.38
N LEU A 56 -20.99 -4.96 0.51
CA LEU A 56 -20.28 -3.69 0.45
C LEU A 56 -20.48 -2.88 -0.84
N ASP A 57 -21.32 -3.36 -1.77
CA ASP A 57 -21.65 -2.68 -3.04
C ASP A 57 -20.39 -2.22 -3.82
N MET A 58 -19.34 -3.07 -3.83
CA MET A 58 -18.12 -2.77 -4.55
C MET A 58 -18.32 -2.89 -6.07
N PRO A 59 -17.63 -2.06 -6.87
CA PRO A 59 -17.85 -1.96 -8.31
C PRO A 59 -17.11 -3.06 -9.11
N PHE A 60 -17.40 -4.33 -8.85
CA PHE A 60 -16.93 -5.43 -9.66
C PHE A 60 -18.03 -6.48 -9.90
N THR A 61 -17.86 -7.30 -10.92
CA THR A 61 -18.86 -8.32 -11.29
C THR A 61 -18.65 -9.60 -10.49
N PRO A 62 -19.66 -10.11 -9.77
CA PRO A 62 -19.55 -11.38 -9.05
C PRO A 62 -19.18 -12.54 -9.97
N SER A 63 -18.36 -13.45 -9.45
CA SER A 63 -17.98 -14.66 -10.19
C SER A 63 -17.70 -15.83 -9.24
N ALA A 64 -17.97 -17.04 -9.71
CA ALA A 64 -17.54 -18.28 -9.06
C ALA A 64 -16.11 -18.69 -9.48
N SER A 65 -15.48 -17.96 -10.40
CA SER A 65 -14.10 -18.20 -10.82
C SER A 65 -13.14 -17.29 -10.05
N ALA A 66 -12.17 -17.89 -9.36
CA ALA A 66 -11.12 -17.18 -8.63
C ALA A 66 -10.38 -16.18 -9.52
N ALA A 67 -9.97 -16.61 -10.71
CA ALA A 67 -9.30 -15.76 -11.69
C ALA A 67 -10.20 -14.61 -12.19
N ALA A 68 -11.49 -14.86 -12.42
CA ALA A 68 -12.39 -13.85 -12.92
C ALA A 68 -12.70 -12.76 -11.86
N VAL A 69 -12.73 -13.10 -10.58
CA VAL A 69 -12.81 -12.12 -9.49
C VAL A 69 -11.53 -11.29 -9.44
N ALA A 70 -10.38 -11.95 -9.30
CA ALA A 70 -9.10 -11.27 -9.11
C ALA A 70 -8.71 -10.35 -10.28
N ASN A 71 -8.98 -10.75 -11.52
CA ASN A 71 -8.66 -9.95 -12.71
C ASN A 71 -9.47 -8.65 -12.85
N GLN A 72 -10.45 -8.40 -11.99
CA GLN A 72 -11.13 -7.12 -11.90
C GLN A 72 -10.41 -6.13 -10.97
N GLY A 73 -9.41 -6.60 -10.23
CA GLY A 73 -8.46 -5.79 -9.50
C GLY A 73 -7.20 -5.48 -10.32
N VAL A 74 -6.31 -4.69 -9.73
CA VAL A 74 -5.00 -4.38 -10.32
C VAL A 74 -3.97 -5.38 -9.82
N ARG A 75 -3.28 -6.07 -10.73
CA ARG A 75 -2.17 -6.95 -10.37
C ARG A 75 -1.06 -6.17 -9.69
N VAL A 76 -0.58 -6.67 -8.55
CA VAL A 76 0.53 -6.10 -7.80
C VAL A 76 1.67 -7.11 -7.70
N ALA A 77 2.90 -6.63 -7.50
CA ALA A 77 4.03 -7.50 -7.24
C ALA A 77 3.89 -8.17 -5.87
N ASP A 78 4.48 -9.35 -5.69
CA ASP A 78 4.41 -10.08 -4.41
C ASP A 78 4.95 -9.24 -3.25
N SER A 79 6.04 -8.48 -3.50
CA SER A 79 6.63 -7.56 -2.53
C SER A 79 5.73 -6.37 -2.13
N GLU A 80 4.67 -6.12 -2.89
CA GLU A 80 3.72 -5.03 -2.68
C GLU A 80 2.39 -5.53 -2.08
N ALA A 81 2.28 -6.86 -1.89
CA ALA A 81 1.09 -7.47 -1.32
C ALA A 81 0.84 -6.99 0.12
N ARG A 82 -0.38 -6.54 0.36
CA ARG A 82 -0.80 -5.94 1.63
C ARG A 82 -2.21 -6.38 2.04
N ALA A 83 -2.59 -6.03 3.25
CA ALA A 83 -3.96 -6.22 3.73
C ALA A 83 -4.98 -5.66 2.73
N GLY A 84 -6.02 -6.43 2.46
CA GLY A 84 -7.06 -6.14 1.49
C GLY A 84 -6.80 -6.64 0.06
N ASP A 85 -5.58 -6.99 -0.31
CA ASP A 85 -5.32 -7.53 -1.64
C ASP A 85 -5.92 -8.96 -1.77
N TRP A 86 -6.52 -9.28 -2.90
CA TRP A 86 -6.86 -10.66 -3.24
C TRP A 86 -5.60 -11.44 -3.57
N VAL A 87 -5.54 -12.69 -3.17
CA VAL A 87 -4.47 -13.61 -3.54
C VAL A 87 -5.04 -14.83 -4.25
N LEU A 88 -4.51 -15.13 -5.42
CA LEU A 88 -4.77 -16.38 -6.15
C LEU A 88 -3.73 -17.43 -5.78
N PHE A 89 -4.17 -18.68 -5.75
CA PHE A 89 -3.32 -19.84 -5.50
C PHE A 89 -3.43 -20.84 -6.66
N ASN A 90 -2.30 -21.40 -7.05
CA ASN A 90 -2.21 -22.63 -7.85
C ASN A 90 -1.43 -23.66 -7.06
N TRP A 91 -2.14 -24.65 -6.55
CA TRP A 91 -1.57 -25.66 -5.64
C TRP A 91 -0.53 -26.56 -6.30
N ASP A 92 -0.52 -26.66 -7.62
CA ASP A 92 0.47 -27.37 -8.41
C ASP A 92 1.72 -26.56 -8.79
N GLY A 93 1.79 -25.30 -8.35
CA GLY A 93 2.92 -24.40 -8.60
C GLY A 93 2.98 -23.77 -10.00
N ARG A 94 1.99 -24.01 -10.87
CA ARG A 94 1.96 -23.36 -12.21
C ARG A 94 1.81 -21.84 -12.08
N GLN A 95 2.48 -21.10 -12.97
CA GLN A 95 2.46 -19.64 -12.99
C GLN A 95 1.35 -19.04 -13.88
N ASP A 96 0.51 -19.86 -14.48
CA ASP A 96 -0.69 -19.43 -15.21
C ASP A 96 -1.89 -19.40 -14.28
N PHE A 97 -2.34 -18.19 -13.95
CA PHE A 97 -3.45 -17.95 -13.03
C PHE A 97 -4.81 -17.80 -13.73
N GLY A 98 -4.90 -18.02 -15.05
CA GLY A 98 -6.18 -18.00 -15.77
C GLY A 98 -7.18 -19.05 -15.28
N TRP A 99 -6.68 -20.12 -14.67
CA TRP A 99 -7.44 -21.21 -14.03
C TRP A 99 -6.96 -21.45 -12.60
N ALA A 100 -6.88 -20.34 -11.82
CA ALA A 100 -6.44 -20.43 -10.43
C ALA A 100 -7.34 -21.36 -9.61
N ASP A 101 -6.71 -22.17 -8.74
CA ASP A 101 -7.40 -23.17 -7.95
C ASP A 101 -8.18 -22.56 -6.79
N HIS A 102 -7.75 -21.38 -6.28
CA HIS A 102 -8.30 -20.79 -5.08
C HIS A 102 -8.06 -19.26 -5.04
N ILE A 103 -8.89 -18.58 -4.23
CA ILE A 103 -8.76 -17.15 -3.92
C ILE A 103 -9.04 -16.89 -2.44
N GLY A 104 -8.24 -16.01 -1.84
CA GLY A 104 -8.46 -15.43 -0.53
C GLY A 104 -8.23 -13.93 -0.53
N VAL A 105 -8.51 -13.27 0.59
CA VAL A 105 -8.10 -11.88 0.83
C VAL A 105 -6.98 -11.85 1.88
N VAL A 106 -5.94 -11.06 1.63
CA VAL A 106 -4.82 -10.88 2.56
C VAL A 106 -5.30 -10.07 3.77
N GLU A 107 -5.13 -10.60 4.97
CA GLU A 107 -5.44 -9.92 6.23
C GLU A 107 -4.21 -9.18 6.77
N TRP A 108 -3.03 -9.78 6.65
CA TRP A 108 -1.74 -9.17 6.97
C TRP A 108 -0.64 -9.74 6.08
N SER A 109 0.45 -8.98 5.90
CA SER A 109 1.56 -9.40 5.04
C SER A 109 2.90 -9.09 5.71
N ASP A 110 3.76 -10.10 5.78
CA ASP A 110 5.18 -10.02 6.13
C ASP A 110 6.03 -10.76 5.06
N ILE A 111 5.57 -10.67 3.81
CA ILE A 111 6.21 -11.35 2.66
C ILE A 111 7.68 -10.94 2.55
N ASN A 112 7.98 -9.65 2.72
CA ASN A 112 9.33 -9.10 2.57
C ASN A 112 10.24 -9.38 3.79
N GLY A 113 9.68 -9.77 4.93
CA GLY A 113 10.41 -10.15 6.12
C GLY A 113 10.56 -11.67 6.23
N SER A 114 9.52 -12.31 6.77
CA SER A 114 9.51 -13.76 7.01
C SER A 114 9.08 -14.59 5.79
N GLY A 115 8.50 -13.97 4.76
CA GLY A 115 7.87 -14.66 3.62
C GLY A 115 6.45 -15.13 3.91
N TYR A 116 5.91 -14.89 5.10
CA TYR A 116 4.55 -15.29 5.48
C TYR A 116 3.53 -14.16 5.29
N PHE A 117 2.28 -14.55 5.11
CA PHE A 117 1.13 -13.66 5.11
C PHE A 117 -0.11 -14.40 5.62
N GLY A 118 -1.03 -13.65 6.21
CA GLY A 118 -2.32 -14.16 6.67
C GLY A 118 -3.42 -13.86 5.68
N THR A 119 -4.39 -14.77 5.56
CA THR A 119 -5.54 -14.61 4.67
C THR A 119 -6.84 -14.94 5.40
N ILE A 120 -7.96 -14.39 4.89
CA ILE A 120 -9.30 -14.89 5.16
C ILE A 120 -9.81 -15.56 3.87
N GLU A 121 -10.14 -16.81 3.96
CA GLU A 121 -10.48 -17.66 2.82
C GLU A 121 -11.82 -18.35 3.03
N GLY A 122 -12.68 -18.35 2.02
CA GLY A 122 -13.85 -19.21 1.95
C GLY A 122 -13.49 -20.53 1.27
N ASN A 123 -14.21 -21.57 1.58
CA ASN A 123 -13.99 -22.93 1.02
C ASN A 123 -12.56 -23.45 1.27
N THR A 124 -12.01 -23.18 2.43
CA THR A 124 -10.69 -23.68 2.84
C THR A 124 -10.83 -24.75 3.93
N GLY A 125 -9.77 -25.54 4.19
CA GLY A 125 -9.78 -26.58 5.21
C GLY A 125 -10.93 -27.59 5.02
N ASN A 126 -11.90 -27.57 5.92
CA ASN A 126 -13.09 -28.43 5.91
C ASN A 126 -14.30 -27.76 5.22
N SER A 127 -14.11 -27.08 4.13
CA SER A 127 -15.14 -26.28 3.44
C SER A 127 -15.73 -25.19 4.34
N GLU A 128 -14.87 -24.35 4.89
CA GLU A 128 -15.25 -23.29 5.83
C GLU A 128 -14.64 -21.92 5.46
N VAL A 129 -15.15 -20.85 6.07
CA VAL A 129 -14.45 -19.57 6.11
C VAL A 129 -13.48 -19.61 7.27
N ALA A 130 -12.19 -19.43 6.98
CA ALA A 130 -11.15 -19.47 8.02
C ALA A 130 -10.01 -18.50 7.75
N ARG A 131 -9.29 -18.17 8.85
CA ARG A 131 -7.97 -17.53 8.76
C ARG A 131 -6.92 -18.58 8.43
N CYS A 132 -6.09 -18.29 7.43
CA CYS A 132 -4.97 -19.13 7.04
C CYS A 132 -3.66 -18.34 7.13
N THR A 133 -2.58 -19.02 7.50
CA THR A 133 -1.22 -18.49 7.34
C THR A 133 -0.58 -19.17 6.14
N ARG A 134 -0.09 -18.38 5.20
CA ARG A 134 0.50 -18.84 3.94
C ARG A 134 1.96 -18.41 3.85
N TYR A 135 2.73 -19.13 3.02
CA TYR A 135 4.15 -18.83 2.79
C TYR A 135 4.39 -18.62 1.30
N ASN A 136 4.87 -17.44 0.93
CA ASN A 136 4.97 -17.02 -0.49
C ASN A 136 5.96 -17.85 -1.32
N PHE A 137 6.90 -18.52 -0.67
CA PHE A 137 7.92 -19.36 -1.33
C PHE A 137 7.65 -20.87 -1.15
N GLY A 138 6.39 -21.23 -0.96
CA GLY A 138 5.97 -22.63 -0.78
C GLY A 138 6.00 -23.46 -2.06
N SER A 139 5.41 -24.64 -1.99
CA SER A 139 5.26 -25.56 -3.14
C SER A 139 4.16 -25.16 -4.12
N TYR A 140 3.44 -24.10 -3.86
CA TYR A 140 2.35 -23.56 -4.68
C TYR A 140 2.74 -22.17 -5.23
N ALA A 141 2.08 -21.73 -6.30
CA ALA A 141 2.24 -20.40 -6.86
C ALA A 141 1.17 -19.45 -6.32
N THR A 142 1.53 -18.17 -6.15
CA THR A 142 0.65 -17.08 -5.72
C THR A 142 0.68 -15.93 -6.71
N ALA A 143 -0.42 -15.16 -6.75
CA ALA A 143 -0.50 -13.90 -7.48
C ALA A 143 -1.44 -12.95 -6.76
N PHE A 144 -1.02 -11.71 -6.57
CA PHE A 144 -1.76 -10.72 -5.79
C PHE A 144 -2.43 -9.68 -6.69
N PHE A 145 -3.66 -9.28 -6.30
CA PHE A 145 -4.46 -8.33 -7.05
C PHE A 145 -5.15 -7.37 -6.05
N ARG A 146 -5.08 -6.09 -6.30
CA ARG A 146 -5.75 -5.07 -5.49
C ARG A 146 -7.17 -4.87 -5.96
N PRO A 147 -8.19 -5.19 -5.13
CA PRO A 147 -9.58 -4.93 -5.44
C PRO A 147 -9.88 -3.45 -5.73
N PRO A 148 -10.98 -3.14 -6.43
CA PRO A 148 -11.40 -1.78 -6.68
C PRO A 148 -12.07 -1.18 -5.42
N TYR A 149 -11.30 -1.00 -4.36
CA TYR A 149 -11.75 -0.24 -3.20
C TYR A 149 -12.07 1.19 -3.62
N GLY A 150 -13.00 1.84 -2.93
CA GLY A 150 -13.13 3.27 -3.03
C GLY A 150 -11.78 3.92 -2.76
N GLU A 151 -11.52 5.05 -3.40
CA GLU A 151 -10.43 5.88 -2.92
C GLU A 151 -10.67 6.02 -1.41
N GLU A 152 -9.76 5.46 -0.62
CA GLU A 152 -9.73 5.80 0.79
C GLU A 152 -9.74 7.34 0.81
N PRO A 153 -10.72 8.00 1.48
CA PRO A 153 -10.55 9.41 1.75
C PRO A 153 -9.17 9.46 2.38
N HIS A 154 -8.21 10.15 1.72
CA HIS A 154 -6.79 10.13 2.10
C HIS A 154 -6.70 9.98 3.62
N LYS A 155 -6.53 8.73 4.10
CA LYS A 155 -6.30 8.50 5.52
C LYS A 155 -5.02 9.27 5.72
N MET A 156 -5.16 10.44 6.35
CA MET A 156 -4.00 11.30 6.62
C MET A 156 -2.95 10.38 7.20
N PRO A 157 -1.81 10.23 6.54
CA PRO A 157 -0.89 9.16 6.82
C PRO A 157 -0.56 9.16 8.30
N GLU A 158 -0.42 7.98 8.83
CA GLU A 158 -0.13 7.73 10.23
C GLU A 158 0.99 8.66 10.72
N GLN A 159 0.64 9.52 11.67
CA GLN A 159 1.62 10.42 12.30
C GLN A 159 2.77 9.58 12.85
N ILE A 160 3.98 10.11 12.79
CA ILE A 160 5.13 9.44 13.41
C ILE A 160 4.73 9.05 14.85
N PRO A 161 4.78 7.77 15.26
CA PRO A 161 4.38 7.35 16.59
C PRO A 161 5.08 8.21 17.66
N GLY A 162 4.31 8.86 18.53
CA GLY A 162 4.83 9.77 19.56
C GLY A 162 5.02 11.22 19.11
N SER A 163 4.73 11.56 17.87
CA SER A 163 4.70 12.95 17.42
C SER A 163 3.38 13.59 17.82
N THR A 164 3.42 14.46 18.79
CA THR A 164 2.42 15.53 18.87
C THR A 164 2.63 16.40 17.64
N VAL A 165 1.58 16.66 16.83
CA VAL A 165 1.66 17.64 15.74
C VAL A 165 2.06 18.98 16.36
N ASN A 166 3.35 19.19 16.46
CA ASN A 166 3.89 20.47 16.85
C ASN A 166 3.67 21.38 15.64
N ASN A 167 2.91 22.42 15.83
CA ASN A 167 2.65 23.42 14.80
C ASN A 167 3.94 24.24 14.55
N ALA A 168 5.04 23.53 14.24
CA ALA A 168 6.37 24.13 14.09
C ALA A 168 6.50 24.96 12.81
N GLY A 169 5.51 24.85 11.90
CA GLY A 169 5.47 25.62 10.66
C GLY A 169 6.29 24.99 9.52
N LEU A 170 6.62 23.71 9.61
CA LEU A 170 7.23 22.96 8.50
C LEU A 170 6.14 22.41 7.59
N TYR A 171 6.17 22.80 6.31
CA TYR A 171 5.26 22.29 5.28
C TYR A 171 6.06 21.63 4.16
N TYR A 172 5.51 20.62 3.54
CA TYR A 172 6.16 19.92 2.42
C TYR A 172 5.15 19.18 1.55
N GLN A 173 5.55 18.89 0.33
CA GLN A 173 4.75 18.10 -0.63
C GLN A 173 5.68 17.30 -1.53
N VAL A 174 5.16 16.22 -2.11
CA VAL A 174 5.87 15.31 -3.00
C VAL A 174 5.20 15.29 -4.37
N HIS A 175 6.01 15.20 -5.41
CA HIS A 175 5.61 14.83 -6.77
C HIS A 175 5.92 13.36 -6.98
N ALA A 176 4.91 12.58 -7.38
CA ALA A 176 5.08 11.17 -7.66
C ALA A 176 4.67 10.80 -9.07
N GLU A 177 5.20 9.68 -9.54
CA GLU A 177 4.88 9.08 -10.82
C GLU A 177 3.38 8.95 -11.04
N ASN A 178 2.89 9.39 -12.21
CA ASN A 178 1.49 9.30 -12.64
C ASN A 178 0.46 10.03 -11.76
N ALA A 179 0.87 10.59 -10.61
CA ALA A 179 -0.01 11.30 -9.68
C ALA A 179 0.24 12.83 -9.68
N GLY A 180 1.43 13.27 -10.10
CA GLY A 180 1.80 14.66 -10.02
C GLY A 180 2.09 15.13 -8.59
N TRP A 181 1.81 16.41 -8.28
CA TRP A 181 1.99 16.94 -6.94
C TRP A 181 0.84 16.55 -6.01
N PHE A 182 1.18 15.90 -4.89
CA PHE A 182 0.24 15.66 -3.80
C PHE A 182 -0.04 16.96 -3.03
N ASP A 183 -1.08 16.94 -2.18
CA ASP A 183 -1.38 18.07 -1.31
C ASP A 183 -0.23 18.36 -0.36
N THR A 184 -0.09 19.65 0.01
CA THR A 184 0.90 20.09 1.00
C THR A 184 0.49 19.58 2.38
N VAL A 185 1.40 18.91 3.03
CA VAL A 185 1.24 18.41 4.41
C VAL A 185 2.16 19.18 5.37
N ARG A 186 2.01 18.95 6.66
CA ARG A 186 2.78 19.62 7.72
C ARG A 186 3.36 18.64 8.72
N ASP A 187 4.26 19.15 9.53
CA ASP A 187 4.97 18.46 10.63
C ASP A 187 4.45 17.07 10.99
N GLY A 188 5.22 16.02 10.70
CA GLY A 188 4.92 14.64 11.04
C GLY A 188 3.94 13.92 10.11
N GLN A 189 3.27 14.61 9.21
CA GLN A 189 2.36 14.00 8.25
C GLN A 189 3.13 13.38 7.07
N THR A 190 2.54 12.42 6.39
CA THR A 190 3.16 11.80 5.20
C THR A 190 2.88 12.61 3.94
N ALA A 191 3.91 12.93 3.18
CA ALA A 191 3.81 13.35 1.79
C ALA A 191 4.23 12.20 0.88
N GLY A 192 3.49 11.95 -0.19
CA GLY A 192 3.75 10.89 -1.15
C GLY A 192 2.75 9.73 -1.03
N SER A 193 3.09 8.58 -1.60
CA SER A 193 2.20 7.42 -1.66
C SER A 193 2.81 6.24 -0.89
N VAL A 194 2.04 5.61 -0.01
CA VAL A 194 2.43 4.37 0.66
C VAL A 194 1.56 3.25 0.12
N GLY A 195 2.20 2.21 -0.42
CA GLY A 195 1.50 1.04 -0.97
C GLY A 195 0.88 1.21 -2.36
N TYR A 196 1.20 2.28 -3.09
CA TYR A 196 0.75 2.48 -4.47
C TYR A 196 1.86 2.31 -5.51
N SER A 197 3.05 1.88 -5.09
CA SER A 197 4.20 1.65 -5.97
C SER A 197 4.58 2.85 -6.84
N CYS A 198 4.19 4.05 -6.42
CA CYS A 198 4.50 5.30 -7.13
C CYS A 198 5.84 5.87 -6.64
N ARG A 199 6.81 5.96 -7.53
CA ARG A 199 8.11 6.56 -7.19
C ARG A 199 7.96 8.05 -6.88
N MET A 200 8.64 8.50 -5.85
CA MET A 200 8.85 9.91 -5.59
C MET A 200 9.87 10.44 -6.62
N GLU A 201 9.52 11.49 -7.35
CA GLU A 201 10.35 12.13 -8.37
C GLU A 201 10.88 13.50 -7.93
N ALA A 202 10.07 14.22 -7.14
CA ALA A 202 10.47 15.50 -6.59
C ALA A 202 9.75 15.78 -5.26
N LEU A 203 10.29 16.73 -4.51
CA LEU A 203 9.65 17.28 -3.33
C LEU A 203 9.85 18.79 -3.25
N LYS A 204 8.98 19.46 -2.49
CA LYS A 204 9.13 20.83 -2.04
C LYS A 204 9.09 20.87 -0.53
N ILE A 205 9.93 21.70 0.07
CA ILE A 205 9.99 21.90 1.51
C ILE A 205 9.89 23.39 1.80
N ASN A 206 8.96 23.76 2.65
CA ASN A 206 8.78 25.11 3.15
C ASN A 206 9.02 25.10 4.68
N PRO A 207 10.27 25.36 5.12
CA PRO A 207 10.63 25.34 6.53
C PRO A 207 9.99 26.53 7.28
N PRO A 208 9.99 26.51 8.62
CA PRO A 208 9.55 27.64 9.42
C PRO A 208 10.35 28.91 9.14
N ASP A 209 9.76 30.05 9.45
CA ASP A 209 10.47 31.33 9.33
C ASP A 209 11.76 31.35 10.16
N GLY A 210 12.82 31.90 9.57
CA GLY A 210 14.17 31.93 10.16
C GLY A 210 14.98 30.63 9.98
N TRP A 211 14.40 29.55 9.46
CA TRP A 211 15.11 28.33 9.10
C TRP A 211 15.63 28.39 7.65
N GLU A 212 16.82 27.82 7.44
CA GLU A 212 17.40 27.60 6.13
C GLU A 212 17.90 26.16 6.03
N LEU A 213 17.46 25.46 4.99
CA LEU A 213 17.84 24.07 4.75
C LEU A 213 18.71 23.94 3.50
N GLU A 214 19.55 22.90 3.53
CA GLU A 214 20.22 22.32 2.38
C GLU A 214 19.72 20.88 2.23
N VAL A 215 19.34 20.48 1.02
CA VAL A 215 18.86 19.13 0.71
C VAL A 215 19.70 18.54 -0.41
N CYS A 216 20.19 17.33 -0.20
CA CYS A 216 20.82 16.51 -1.23
C CYS A 216 19.91 15.32 -1.51
N VAL A 217 19.66 15.03 -2.79
CA VAL A 217 18.93 13.83 -3.22
C VAL A 217 19.74 13.04 -4.22
N HIS A 218 19.73 11.72 -4.09
CA HIS A 218 20.24 10.83 -5.12
C HIS A 218 19.13 10.54 -6.12
N ILE A 219 19.35 10.90 -7.38
CA ILE A 219 18.38 10.78 -8.47
C ILE A 219 18.88 9.74 -9.45
N GLN A 220 18.01 8.84 -9.87
CA GLN A 220 18.28 7.82 -10.89
C GLN A 220 19.01 8.44 -12.10
N ASP A 221 20.10 7.80 -12.55
CA ASP A 221 20.90 8.19 -13.71
C ASP A 221 21.54 9.60 -13.65
N VAL A 222 21.38 10.31 -12.52
CA VAL A 222 21.96 11.64 -12.29
C VAL A 222 22.97 11.62 -11.15
N GLY A 223 22.72 10.81 -10.13
CA GLY A 223 23.50 10.78 -8.89
C GLY A 223 23.07 11.87 -7.91
N TRP A 224 23.96 12.22 -6.98
CA TRP A 224 23.69 13.21 -5.95
C TRP A 224 23.60 14.62 -6.49
N LYS A 225 22.47 15.28 -6.20
CA LYS A 225 22.21 16.67 -6.52
C LYS A 225 21.88 17.47 -5.26
N ARG A 226 22.55 18.62 -5.09
CA ARG A 226 22.41 19.52 -3.94
C ARG A 226 21.51 20.70 -4.28
N TYR A 227 20.64 21.05 -3.32
CA TYR A 227 19.78 22.23 -3.34
C TYR A 227 20.00 23.01 -2.05
N SER A 228 20.43 24.26 -2.16
CA SER A 228 20.76 25.13 -1.02
C SER A 228 19.83 26.36 -0.97
N GLY A 229 19.79 27.01 0.20
CA GLY A 229 18.99 28.21 0.39
C GLY A 229 17.49 27.98 0.44
N ILE A 230 17.06 26.78 0.88
CA ILE A 230 15.63 26.47 1.02
C ILE A 230 15.12 27.15 2.30
N LYS A 231 14.24 28.14 2.14
CA LYS A 231 13.74 29.03 3.19
C LYS A 231 12.22 29.12 3.13
N HIS A 232 11.65 29.67 4.19
CA HIS A 232 10.23 29.99 4.24
C HIS A 232 9.80 30.81 3.01
N GLY A 233 8.69 30.38 2.37
CA GLY A 233 8.16 31.04 1.17
C GLY A 233 8.85 30.66 -0.15
N ASN A 234 9.90 29.82 -0.13
CA ASN A 234 10.51 29.32 -1.37
C ASN A 234 9.69 28.20 -1.97
N ASP A 235 9.61 28.16 -3.31
CA ASP A 235 8.95 27.10 -4.07
C ASP A 235 9.96 26.24 -4.85
N THR A 236 11.10 25.95 -4.23
CA THR A 236 12.19 25.18 -4.85
C THR A 236 11.77 23.73 -5.08
N VAL A 237 11.82 23.29 -6.33
CA VAL A 237 11.63 21.89 -6.71
C VAL A 237 12.95 21.12 -6.51
N ILE A 238 12.94 20.14 -5.63
CA ILE A 238 14.05 19.26 -5.28
C ILE A 238 13.81 17.91 -5.96
N GLY A 239 14.63 17.53 -6.90
CA GLY A 239 14.42 16.34 -7.74
C GLY A 239 14.12 16.74 -9.19
N THR A 240 13.31 15.93 -9.88
CA THR A 240 12.91 16.14 -11.27
C THR A 240 11.39 15.96 -11.43
N THR A 241 10.80 16.64 -12.41
CA THR A 241 9.39 16.44 -12.79
C THR A 241 9.31 16.19 -14.28
N GLY A 242 8.53 15.18 -14.70
CA GLY A 242 8.35 14.83 -16.11
C GLY A 242 9.56 14.14 -16.77
N GLU A 243 10.58 13.77 -15.99
CA GLU A 243 11.76 13.03 -16.50
C GLU A 243 11.70 11.53 -16.18
N SER A 244 10.69 11.07 -15.47
CA SER A 244 10.53 9.68 -15.05
C SER A 244 11.70 9.12 -14.24
N LYS A 245 12.34 9.96 -13.42
CA LYS A 245 13.50 9.62 -12.58
C LYS A 245 13.12 9.60 -11.13
N ARG A 246 13.33 8.45 -10.46
CA ARG A 246 13.07 8.30 -9.03
C ARG A 246 14.13 8.98 -8.19
N ILE A 247 13.73 9.41 -7.00
CA ILE A 247 14.65 9.69 -5.91
C ILE A 247 14.92 8.36 -5.19
N GLU A 248 16.19 8.06 -4.88
CA GLU A 248 16.66 6.83 -4.25
C GLU A 248 17.15 7.05 -2.81
N ASP A 249 17.67 8.25 -2.53
CA ASP A 249 18.16 8.63 -1.20
C ASP A 249 18.02 10.14 -0.98
N ILE A 250 17.98 10.56 0.30
CA ILE A 250 17.84 11.95 0.68
C ILE A 250 18.63 12.27 1.96
N ILE A 251 19.30 13.42 1.96
CA ILE A 251 19.92 14.03 3.14
C ILE A 251 19.33 15.42 3.29
N ILE A 252 18.84 15.76 4.47
CA ILE A 252 18.33 17.09 4.80
C ILE A 252 19.21 17.67 5.91
N ARG A 253 19.71 18.88 5.73
CA ARG A 253 20.54 19.58 6.71
C ARG A 253 19.96 20.94 7.03
N THR A 254 19.98 21.32 8.27
CA THR A 254 19.71 22.69 8.70
C THR A 254 21.01 23.51 8.63
N VAL A 255 21.01 24.55 7.80
CA VAL A 255 22.13 25.49 7.66
C VAL A 255 22.00 26.63 8.65
N LYS A 256 20.75 27.06 8.91
CA LYS A 256 20.41 28.14 9.84
C LYS A 256 19.10 27.84 10.53
N LYS A 257 19.04 28.14 11.82
CA LYS A 257 17.83 28.03 12.63
C LYS A 257 17.84 29.00 13.79
N PRO A 258 16.68 29.52 14.23
CA PRO A 258 16.60 30.52 15.32
C PRO A 258 16.72 29.92 16.71
N ASP A 259 16.61 28.60 16.86
CA ASP A 259 16.55 27.89 18.13
C ASP A 259 17.30 26.52 18.07
N ASN A 260 17.26 25.76 19.17
CA ASN A 260 18.00 24.49 19.28
C ASN A 260 17.20 23.26 18.81
N ARG A 261 15.98 23.44 18.27
CA ARG A 261 15.21 22.32 17.73
C ARG A 261 15.96 21.67 16.56
N LYS A 262 15.67 20.41 16.32
CA LYS A 262 16.24 19.62 15.24
C LYS A 262 15.16 19.16 14.27
N LEU A 263 15.54 19.00 13.02
CA LEU A 263 14.71 18.36 12.01
C LEU A 263 14.98 16.87 12.00
N TYR A 264 13.91 16.09 12.07
CA TYR A 264 13.92 14.64 11.91
C TYR A 264 13.06 14.27 10.73
N PHE A 265 13.44 13.22 10.02
CA PHE A 265 12.67 12.71 8.88
C PHE A 265 12.83 11.21 8.72
N ARG A 266 11.92 10.60 8.02
CA ARG A 266 12.02 9.21 7.55
C ARG A 266 11.39 9.09 6.19
N VAL A 267 11.83 8.10 5.41
CA VAL A 267 11.29 7.81 4.08
C VAL A 267 10.63 6.44 4.06
N HIS A 268 9.59 6.31 3.24
CA HIS A 268 9.07 5.03 2.82
C HIS A 268 9.80 4.61 1.55
N GLN A 269 10.39 3.43 1.57
CA GLN A 269 11.22 2.90 0.50
C GLN A 269 10.61 1.63 -0.06
N GLN A 270 10.63 1.51 -1.39
CA GLN A 270 10.21 0.28 -2.07
C GLN A 270 10.83 -0.95 -1.39
N ASP A 271 10.01 -1.98 -1.15
CA ASP A 271 10.38 -3.29 -0.58
C ASP A 271 10.85 -3.27 0.88
N TYR A 272 11.15 -2.08 1.45
CA TYR A 272 11.64 -1.94 2.83
C TYR A 272 10.65 -1.24 3.77
N GLY A 273 9.61 -0.58 3.22
CA GLY A 273 8.66 0.18 4.03
C GLY A 273 9.29 1.43 4.67
N TRP A 274 8.76 1.83 5.82
CA TRP A 274 9.27 2.98 6.55
C TRP A 274 10.63 2.70 7.19
N LYS A 275 11.61 3.52 6.82
CA LYS A 275 12.91 3.55 7.50
C LYS A 275 12.79 4.13 8.91
N SER A 276 13.79 3.87 9.75
CA SER A 276 13.91 4.50 11.06
C SER A 276 13.95 6.03 10.95
N LEU A 277 13.49 6.72 12.00
CA LEU A 277 13.57 8.17 12.08
C LEU A 277 15.04 8.60 12.03
N THR A 278 15.38 9.48 11.09
CA THR A 278 16.73 9.96 10.80
C THR A 278 16.84 11.42 11.26
N GLU A 279 17.90 11.76 11.98
CA GLU A 279 18.24 13.13 12.33
C GLU A 279 18.78 13.88 11.13
N GLU A 280 18.59 15.20 11.07
CA GLU A 280 19.19 16.08 10.05
C GLU A 280 20.68 15.82 9.88
N GLY A 281 21.16 15.84 8.64
CA GLY A 281 22.56 15.62 8.27
C GLY A 281 22.91 14.19 7.90
N PHE A 282 22.05 13.22 8.17
CA PHE A 282 22.24 11.82 7.77
C PHE A 282 21.35 11.43 6.59
N ALA A 283 21.75 10.40 5.84
CA ALA A 283 21.03 9.87 4.70
C ALA A 283 19.86 8.98 5.14
N SER A 284 18.75 9.01 4.40
CA SER A 284 17.62 8.11 4.57
C SER A 284 17.14 7.63 3.21
N GLY A 285 17.56 6.44 2.83
CA GLY A 285 17.34 5.82 1.53
C GLY A 285 18.42 4.81 1.21
N THR A 286 18.67 4.57 -0.08
CA THR A 286 19.74 3.68 -0.57
C THR A 286 20.19 4.17 -1.93
N ASP A 287 21.33 4.88 -1.98
CA ASP A 287 21.88 5.36 -3.24
C ASP A 287 22.43 4.23 -4.13
N GLY A 288 22.21 4.33 -5.43
CA GLY A 288 22.78 3.45 -6.45
C GLY A 288 22.24 2.01 -6.45
N MET A 289 21.26 1.68 -5.62
CA MET A 289 20.66 0.34 -5.56
C MET A 289 19.40 0.19 -6.43
N GLY A 290 18.98 1.25 -7.07
CA GLY A 290 17.79 1.22 -7.92
C GLY A 290 16.46 1.17 -7.16
N ILE A 291 16.46 1.43 -5.87
CA ILE A 291 15.30 1.35 -4.98
C ILE A 291 14.70 2.74 -4.82
N ARG A 292 13.43 2.90 -5.19
CA ARG A 292 12.74 4.20 -5.14
C ARG A 292 12.32 4.58 -3.74
N LEU A 293 12.31 5.86 -3.45
CA LEU A 293 11.51 6.42 -2.37
C LEU A 293 10.06 6.63 -2.85
N GLU A 294 9.11 6.47 -1.97
CA GLU A 294 7.67 6.54 -2.26
C GLU A 294 6.97 7.62 -1.44
N ALA A 295 7.43 7.85 -0.21
CA ALA A 295 6.89 8.87 0.68
C ALA A 295 7.94 9.36 1.67
N ILE A 296 7.65 10.49 2.30
CA ILE A 296 8.49 11.10 3.34
C ILE A 296 7.62 11.68 4.47
N GLN A 297 8.11 11.55 5.69
CA GLN A 297 7.60 12.27 6.86
C GLN A 297 8.71 13.13 7.44
N MET A 298 8.39 14.37 7.80
CA MET A 298 9.36 15.31 8.39
C MET A 298 8.74 16.03 9.57
N GLN A 299 9.52 16.25 10.63
CA GLN A 299 9.10 17.00 11.82
C GLN A 299 10.25 17.77 12.44
N ILE A 300 9.92 18.84 13.16
CA ILE A 300 10.87 19.63 13.96
C ILE A 300 10.54 19.41 15.44
N GLN A 301 11.53 18.98 16.20
CA GLN A 301 11.44 18.72 17.65
C GLN A 301 12.48 19.49 18.43
#